data_76d52360284e13ea74c2695557509ebc
#
_entry.id   76d52360284e13ea74c2695557509ebc
#
_cell.length_a   1.000
_cell.length_b   1.000
_cell.length_c   1.000
_cell.angle_alpha   90.00
_cell.angle_beta   90.00
_cell.angle_gamma   90.00
#
_symmetry.space_group_name_H-M   'P 1'
#
loop_
_entity.id
_entity.type
_entity.pdbx_description
1 polymer ?
#
loop_
_entity_poly.entity_id
_entity_poly.type
_entity_poly.pdbx_seq_one_letter_code
_entity_poly.pdbx_strand_id
1 'polypeptide(L)'
;MNTTLIVTLLGIVLIAVLGFLGRRKATGDLSEWTVGGRQFGSMTMWFLQAGEVFTTFTFLGLAGLAFSGGVAALYALPYIPLAYVGLYFLGPIIWRRAHERGHLTQADFLSDFYGSPLLGRITAVFGVIFLLPYLQLQITGLGLAVQLGTGDKSSSTVSMIIAFVLVVAFVLWAGIRGVASTSYFKDAIMLVVLIVLVIAIPAHFTGGIGATFDKILATHPDMLKIHSGTYDTSFFFSSMVASTLGVLFMTLPHQWPALLSAESPKAVRRNYVFYRCTASRWLCR
;
A
#
# COMPACT_ATOMS: atom_id res chain seq x y z
N MET A 1 26.87 -8.76 -16.48
CA MET A 1 25.76 -8.52 -15.55
C MET A 1 24.76 -7.62 -16.29
N ASN A 2 23.48 -7.99 -16.32
CA ASN A 2 22.46 -7.23 -17.09
C ASN A 2 22.23 -5.86 -16.39
N THR A 3 22.16 -4.76 -17.16
CA THR A 3 21.95 -3.40 -16.63
C THR A 3 20.74 -3.31 -15.72
N THR A 4 19.65 -4.02 -16.08
CA THR A 4 18.43 -4.08 -15.27
C THR A 4 18.68 -4.67 -13.88
N LEU A 5 19.47 -5.73 -13.78
CA LEU A 5 19.84 -6.33 -12.49
C LEU A 5 20.65 -5.38 -11.63
N ILE A 6 21.60 -4.67 -12.22
CA ILE A 6 22.43 -3.67 -11.51
C ILE A 6 21.53 -2.56 -10.94
N VAL A 7 20.64 -2.00 -11.77
CA VAL A 7 19.73 -0.92 -11.37
C VAL A 7 18.79 -1.41 -10.25
N THR A 8 18.26 -2.62 -10.37
CA THR A 8 17.38 -3.21 -9.34
C THR A 8 18.12 -3.39 -8.00
N LEU A 9 19.32 -3.96 -8.03
CA LEU A 9 20.12 -4.17 -6.81
C LEU A 9 20.52 -2.83 -6.18
N LEU A 10 20.93 -1.85 -6.98
CA LEU A 10 21.23 -0.50 -6.47
C LEU A 10 19.99 0.14 -5.83
N GLY A 11 18.81 -0.02 -6.42
CA GLY A 11 17.55 0.46 -5.84
C GLY A 11 17.23 -0.21 -4.49
N ILE A 12 17.40 -1.54 -4.40
CA ILE A 12 17.20 -2.29 -3.15
C ILE A 12 18.17 -1.81 -2.07
N VAL A 13 19.45 -1.67 -2.40
CA VAL A 13 20.49 -1.20 -1.46
C VAL A 13 20.19 0.24 -1.01
N LEU A 14 19.81 1.12 -1.94
CA LEU A 14 19.46 2.51 -1.62
C LEU A 14 18.29 2.59 -0.63
N ILE A 15 17.22 1.84 -0.87
CA ILE A 15 16.07 1.75 0.04
C ILE A 15 16.50 1.23 1.41
N ALA A 16 17.34 0.20 1.46
CA ALA A 16 17.85 -0.34 2.72
C ALA A 16 18.68 0.70 3.49
N VAL A 17 19.58 1.42 2.81
CA VAL A 17 20.39 2.50 3.42
C VAL A 17 19.48 3.60 3.99
N LEU A 18 18.49 4.06 3.24
CA LEU A 18 17.51 5.04 3.70
C LEU A 18 16.73 4.53 4.93
N GLY A 19 16.39 3.23 4.94
CA GLY A 19 15.75 2.58 6.07
C GLY A 19 16.64 2.58 7.32
N PHE A 20 17.91 2.22 7.19
CA PHE A 20 18.86 2.25 8.30
C PHE A 20 19.11 3.66 8.84
N LEU A 21 19.17 4.67 7.97
CA LEU A 21 19.35 6.07 8.34
C LEU A 21 18.13 6.68 9.03
N GLY A 22 16.95 6.09 8.87
CA GLY A 22 15.71 6.54 9.49
C GLY A 22 15.68 6.43 11.01
N ARG A 23 16.62 5.66 11.62
CA ARG A 23 16.71 5.53 13.07
C ARG A 23 17.14 6.85 13.71
N ARG A 24 16.30 7.39 14.57
CA ARG A 24 16.70 8.45 15.50
C ARG A 24 17.32 7.82 16.75
N LYS A 25 17.40 8.15 17.87
CA LYS A 25 18.09 7.56 19.04
C LYS A 25 17.63 6.13 19.34
N ALA A 26 18.55 5.26 19.74
CA ALA A 26 18.28 3.92 20.23
C ALA A 26 17.73 3.97 21.66
N THR A 27 16.45 4.24 21.78
CA THR A 27 15.76 4.19 23.07
C THR A 27 15.23 2.81 23.28
N GLY A 28 15.56 1.77 23.29
CA GLY A 28 15.00 0.42 23.54
C GLY A 28 13.47 0.36 23.86
N ASP A 29 12.75 1.44 23.56
CA ASP A 29 11.33 1.59 23.83
C ASP A 29 10.51 1.01 22.65
N LEU A 30 9.62 0.07 22.99
CA LEU A 30 8.73 -0.59 22.03
C LEU A 30 7.80 0.42 21.35
N SER A 31 7.38 1.48 22.07
CA SER A 31 6.54 2.54 21.51
C SER A 31 7.28 3.32 20.42
N GLU A 32 8.57 3.59 20.60
CA GLU A 32 9.38 4.24 19.57
C GLU A 32 9.54 3.34 18.33
N TRP A 33 9.78 2.05 18.55
CA TRP A 33 9.95 1.10 17.47
C TRP A 33 8.65 0.87 16.67
N THR A 34 7.50 0.74 17.37
CA THR A 34 6.21 0.36 16.75
C THR A 34 5.49 1.56 16.15
N VAL A 35 5.42 2.68 16.89
CA VAL A 35 4.60 3.87 16.53
C VAL A 35 5.42 5.16 16.46
N GLY A 36 6.77 5.10 16.45
CA GLY A 36 7.64 6.26 16.31
C GLY A 36 7.46 7.31 17.40
N GLY A 37 7.13 6.89 18.63
CA GLY A 37 6.85 7.79 19.75
C GLY A 37 5.65 8.70 19.48
N ARG A 38 4.78 8.38 18.52
CA ARG A 38 3.58 9.18 18.14
C ARG A 38 3.91 10.61 17.73
N GLN A 39 4.95 10.80 16.94
CA GLN A 39 5.48 12.12 16.53
C GLN A 39 5.32 12.41 15.05
N PHE A 40 4.55 11.60 14.30
CA PHE A 40 4.43 11.77 12.87
C PHE A 40 3.36 12.81 12.54
N GLY A 41 3.79 13.85 11.82
CA GLY A 41 2.90 14.83 11.22
C GLY A 41 2.13 14.25 10.04
N SER A 42 1.14 14.99 9.57
CA SER A 42 0.24 14.53 8.47
C SER A 42 0.97 14.17 7.18
N MET A 43 2.10 14.82 6.88
CA MET A 43 2.89 14.50 5.69
C MET A 43 3.55 13.12 5.79
N THR A 44 4.20 12.82 6.92
CA THR A 44 4.81 11.50 7.17
C THR A 44 3.76 10.39 7.15
N MET A 45 2.61 10.64 7.76
CA MET A 45 1.49 9.71 7.74
C MET A 45 0.97 9.46 6.32
N TRP A 46 0.90 10.51 5.50
CA TRP A 46 0.46 10.39 4.13
C TRP A 46 1.38 9.46 3.34
N PHE A 47 2.69 9.65 3.43
CA PHE A 47 3.66 8.76 2.76
C PHE A 47 3.61 7.33 3.31
N LEU A 48 3.48 7.14 4.62
CA LEU A 48 3.32 5.80 5.18
C LEU A 48 2.07 5.08 4.65
N GLN A 49 0.94 5.79 4.55
CA GLN A 49 -0.31 5.20 4.06
C GLN A 49 -0.38 5.13 2.55
N ALA A 50 0.22 6.08 1.81
CA ALA A 50 0.36 5.98 0.37
C ALA A 50 1.21 4.76 -0.02
N GLY A 51 2.26 4.48 0.74
CA GLY A 51 3.07 3.29 0.59
C GLY A 51 2.32 1.97 0.73
N GLU A 52 1.25 1.96 1.51
CA GLU A 52 0.32 0.83 1.62
C GLU A 52 -0.51 0.61 0.34
N VAL A 53 -0.86 1.69 -0.35
CA VAL A 53 -1.67 1.64 -1.57
C VAL A 53 -0.80 1.38 -2.79
N PHE A 54 0.35 2.05 -2.89
CA PHE A 54 1.30 1.87 -3.99
C PHE A 54 2.16 0.62 -3.79
N THR A 55 1.58 -0.52 -4.12
CA THR A 55 2.19 -1.85 -3.94
C THR A 55 2.34 -2.58 -5.27
N THR A 56 2.88 -3.78 -5.22
CA THR A 56 2.92 -4.70 -6.35
C THR A 56 1.52 -4.94 -6.94
N PHE A 57 0.47 -4.98 -6.11
CA PHE A 57 -0.89 -5.12 -6.60
C PHE A 57 -1.30 -3.96 -7.52
N THR A 58 -0.94 -2.73 -7.18
CA THR A 58 -1.29 -1.55 -7.99
C THR A 58 -0.68 -1.60 -9.39
N PHE A 59 0.55 -2.08 -9.52
CA PHE A 59 1.26 -2.11 -10.80
C PHE A 59 1.00 -3.37 -11.61
N LEU A 60 1.05 -4.53 -10.98
CA LEU A 60 0.92 -5.82 -11.67
C LEU A 60 -0.47 -6.42 -11.51
N GLY A 61 -1.01 -6.44 -10.29
CA GLY A 61 -2.31 -7.07 -10.02
C GLY A 61 -3.47 -6.32 -10.67
N LEU A 62 -3.53 -5.00 -10.50
CA LEU A 62 -4.60 -4.19 -11.09
C LEU A 62 -4.50 -4.10 -12.61
N ALA A 63 -3.29 -4.01 -13.16
CA ALA A 63 -3.07 -4.06 -14.60
C ALA A 63 -3.49 -5.41 -15.19
N GLY A 64 -3.13 -6.53 -14.53
CA GLY A 64 -3.55 -7.87 -14.91
C GLY A 64 -5.06 -8.05 -14.84
N LEU A 65 -5.69 -7.52 -13.80
CA LEU A 65 -7.15 -7.54 -13.66
C LEU A 65 -7.84 -6.70 -14.75
N ALA A 66 -7.30 -5.52 -15.08
CA ALA A 66 -7.83 -4.69 -16.16
C ALA A 66 -7.68 -5.38 -17.52
N PHE A 67 -6.59 -6.10 -17.73
CA PHE A 67 -6.38 -6.90 -18.94
C PHE A 67 -7.36 -8.08 -19.06
N SER A 68 -7.66 -8.77 -17.96
CA SER A 68 -8.54 -9.96 -17.97
C SER A 68 -10.02 -9.63 -17.79
N GLY A 69 -10.35 -8.61 -17.03
CA GLY A 69 -11.72 -8.26 -16.62
C GLY A 69 -12.22 -6.89 -17.08
N GLY A 70 -11.39 -6.15 -17.84
CA GLY A 70 -11.76 -4.83 -18.38
C GLY A 70 -12.21 -3.86 -17.30
N VAL A 71 -13.36 -3.23 -17.55
CA VAL A 71 -13.99 -2.22 -16.66
C VAL A 71 -14.26 -2.73 -15.25
N ALA A 72 -14.40 -4.03 -15.02
CA ALA A 72 -14.58 -4.57 -13.66
C ALA A 72 -13.41 -4.23 -12.72
N ALA A 73 -12.20 -4.01 -13.26
CA ALA A 73 -11.05 -3.56 -12.47
C ALA A 73 -11.25 -2.15 -11.84
N LEU A 74 -12.17 -1.36 -12.36
CA LEU A 74 -12.46 -0.01 -11.85
C LEU A 74 -13.06 0.00 -10.44
N TYR A 75 -13.41 -1.15 -9.85
CA TYR A 75 -13.79 -1.21 -8.43
C TYR A 75 -12.68 -0.63 -7.52
N ALA A 76 -11.44 -0.67 -7.98
CA ALA A 76 -10.29 -0.16 -7.26
C ALA A 76 -10.29 1.38 -7.11
N LEU A 77 -11.00 2.12 -7.96
CA LEU A 77 -11.06 3.58 -7.89
C LEU A 77 -11.90 4.10 -6.73
N PRO A 78 -13.14 3.63 -6.49
CA PRO A 78 -13.99 4.18 -5.44
C PRO A 78 -13.67 3.66 -4.03
N TYR A 79 -13.13 2.45 -3.85
CA TYR A 79 -12.98 1.86 -2.52
C TYR A 79 -12.02 2.65 -1.62
N ILE A 80 -10.93 3.17 -2.18
CA ILE A 80 -9.94 3.95 -1.42
C ILE A 80 -10.56 5.25 -0.90
N PRO A 81 -11.11 6.15 -1.75
CA PRO A 81 -11.75 7.36 -1.27
C PRO A 81 -12.87 7.10 -0.26
N LEU A 82 -13.71 6.08 -0.48
CA LEU A 82 -14.80 5.74 0.43
C LEU A 82 -14.28 5.33 1.82
N ALA A 83 -13.26 4.47 1.86
CA ALA A 83 -12.65 4.05 3.11
C ALA A 83 -12.01 5.23 3.87
N TYR A 84 -11.30 6.11 3.16
CA TYR A 84 -10.65 7.26 3.79
C TYR A 84 -11.63 8.34 4.23
N VAL A 85 -12.77 8.49 3.57
CA VAL A 85 -13.87 9.32 4.09
C VAL A 85 -14.36 8.78 5.45
N GLY A 86 -14.53 7.47 5.58
CA GLY A 86 -14.89 6.85 6.86
C GLY A 86 -13.80 7.02 7.92
N LEU A 87 -12.53 6.81 7.57
CA LEU A 87 -11.40 6.99 8.47
C LEU A 87 -11.18 8.45 8.89
N TYR A 88 -11.60 9.43 8.11
CA TYR A 88 -11.61 10.84 8.53
C TYR A 88 -12.42 11.05 9.81
N PHE A 89 -13.52 10.30 9.98
CA PHE A 89 -14.36 10.36 11.18
C PHE A 89 -13.88 9.38 12.27
N LEU A 90 -13.61 8.13 11.92
CA LEU A 90 -13.26 7.07 12.87
C LEU A 90 -11.81 7.17 13.35
N GLY A 91 -10.88 7.52 12.48
CA GLY A 91 -9.46 7.55 12.78
C GLY A 91 -9.09 8.38 14.02
N PRO A 92 -9.57 9.64 14.15
CA PRO A 92 -9.32 10.44 15.34
C PRO A 92 -9.90 9.87 16.65
N ILE A 93 -11.01 9.13 16.56
CA ILE A 93 -11.65 8.48 17.72
C ILE A 93 -10.79 7.31 18.18
N ILE A 94 -10.38 6.45 17.23
CA ILE A 94 -9.49 5.32 17.47
C ILE A 94 -8.15 5.82 18.04
N TRP A 95 -7.57 6.86 17.42
CA TRP A 95 -6.29 7.43 17.85
C TRP A 95 -6.35 7.94 19.30
N ARG A 96 -7.40 8.72 19.67
CA ARG A 96 -7.55 9.25 21.04
C ARG A 96 -7.59 8.12 22.07
N ARG A 97 -8.47 7.12 21.85
CA ARG A 97 -8.58 6.00 22.79
C ARG A 97 -7.27 5.22 22.89
N ALA A 98 -6.63 4.95 21.76
CA ALA A 98 -5.35 4.25 21.74
C ALA A 98 -4.23 5.07 22.42
N HIS A 99 -4.26 6.40 22.27
CA HIS A 99 -3.30 7.28 22.92
C HIS A 99 -3.48 7.30 24.45
N GLU A 100 -4.71 7.45 24.92
CA GLU A 100 -5.06 7.49 26.35
C GLU A 100 -4.74 6.18 27.07
N ARG A 101 -4.88 5.06 26.37
CA ARG A 101 -4.66 3.71 26.92
C ARG A 101 -3.28 3.13 26.61
N GLY A 102 -2.46 3.83 25.84
CA GLY A 102 -1.12 3.37 25.48
C GLY A 102 -1.07 2.21 24.45
N HIS A 103 -2.15 1.97 23.70
CA HIS A 103 -2.21 0.86 22.73
C HIS A 103 -1.21 1.07 21.60
N LEU A 104 -0.48 0.01 21.24
CA LEU A 104 0.51 0.02 20.15
C LEU A 104 0.03 -0.75 18.90
N THR A 105 -0.92 -1.66 19.10
CA THR A 105 -1.41 -2.59 18.06
C THR A 105 -2.93 -2.65 17.99
N GLN A 106 -3.44 -3.23 16.91
CA GLN A 106 -4.85 -3.57 16.77
C GLN A 106 -5.32 -4.50 17.90
N ALA A 107 -4.51 -5.50 18.23
CA ALA A 107 -4.82 -6.48 19.26
C ALA A 107 -4.99 -5.84 20.65
N ASP A 108 -4.13 -4.87 20.99
CA ASP A 108 -4.25 -4.10 22.24
C ASP A 108 -5.57 -3.34 22.28
N PHE A 109 -5.88 -2.63 21.17
CA PHE A 109 -7.09 -1.83 21.07
C PHE A 109 -8.36 -2.67 21.23
N LEU A 110 -8.46 -3.80 20.50
CA LEU A 110 -9.64 -4.65 20.56
C LEU A 110 -9.76 -5.38 21.90
N SER A 111 -8.64 -5.80 22.49
CA SER A 111 -8.61 -6.39 23.82
C SER A 111 -9.18 -5.46 24.89
N ASP A 112 -8.75 -4.20 24.89
CA ASP A 112 -9.23 -3.17 25.81
C ASP A 112 -10.69 -2.78 25.51
N PHE A 113 -11.03 -2.60 24.24
CA PHE A 113 -12.36 -2.15 23.83
C PHE A 113 -13.47 -3.11 24.26
N TYR A 114 -13.23 -4.41 24.12
CA TYR A 114 -14.18 -5.45 24.48
C TYR A 114 -13.93 -6.08 25.87
N GLY A 115 -12.91 -5.63 26.60
CA GLY A 115 -12.54 -6.17 27.90
C GLY A 115 -12.12 -7.66 27.86
N SER A 116 -11.61 -8.13 26.71
CA SER A 116 -11.31 -9.55 26.47
C SER A 116 -9.88 -9.78 26.01
N PRO A 117 -8.96 -10.22 26.88
CA PRO A 117 -7.60 -10.59 26.49
C PRO A 117 -7.55 -11.75 25.47
N LEU A 118 -8.57 -12.61 25.48
CA LEU A 118 -8.69 -13.69 24.50
C LEU A 118 -8.90 -13.13 23.09
N LEU A 119 -9.76 -12.12 22.94
CA LEU A 119 -9.99 -11.45 21.66
C LEU A 119 -8.71 -10.81 21.12
N GLY A 120 -7.93 -10.16 21.99
CA GLY A 120 -6.62 -9.61 21.60
C GLY A 120 -5.68 -10.69 21.05
N ARG A 121 -5.56 -11.83 21.73
CA ARG A 121 -4.74 -12.96 21.26
C ARG A 121 -5.23 -13.52 19.93
N ILE A 122 -6.52 -13.73 19.78
CA ILE A 122 -7.13 -14.20 18.53
C ILE A 122 -6.82 -13.21 17.40
N THR A 123 -7.05 -11.92 17.63
CA THR A 123 -6.75 -10.86 16.65
C THR A 123 -5.30 -10.85 16.21
N ALA A 124 -4.36 -11.00 17.15
CA ALA A 124 -2.94 -11.05 16.83
C ALA A 124 -2.59 -12.27 15.95
N VAL A 125 -3.07 -13.47 16.33
CA VAL A 125 -2.81 -14.71 15.58
C VAL A 125 -3.40 -14.65 14.17
N PHE A 126 -4.68 -14.28 14.05
CA PHE A 126 -5.32 -14.14 12.75
C PHE A 126 -4.70 -13.02 11.91
N GLY A 127 -4.31 -11.91 12.53
CA GLY A 127 -3.60 -10.83 11.85
C GLY A 127 -2.31 -11.30 11.19
N VAL A 128 -1.51 -12.13 11.87
CA VAL A 128 -0.30 -12.72 11.31
C VAL A 128 -0.65 -13.68 10.16
N ILE A 129 -1.61 -14.60 10.36
CA ILE A 129 -1.99 -15.59 9.35
C ILE A 129 -2.47 -14.90 8.05
N PHE A 130 -3.35 -13.91 8.16
CA PHE A 130 -3.88 -13.20 6.99
C PHE A 130 -2.88 -12.24 6.34
N LEU A 131 -1.80 -11.87 7.03
CA LEU A 131 -0.72 -11.08 6.46
C LEU A 131 0.20 -11.92 5.54
N LEU A 132 0.30 -13.23 5.74
CA LEU A 132 1.17 -14.09 4.95
C LEU A 132 0.88 -14.06 3.44
N PRO A 133 -0.39 -14.20 2.95
CA PRO A 133 -0.68 -14.07 1.53
C PRO A 133 -0.34 -12.69 0.96
N TYR A 134 -0.51 -11.63 1.76
CA TYR A 134 -0.14 -10.28 1.35
C TYR A 134 1.38 -10.14 1.18
N LEU A 135 2.19 -10.65 2.11
CA LEU A 135 3.64 -10.68 1.99
C LEU A 135 4.11 -11.50 0.80
N GLN A 136 3.49 -12.67 0.56
CA GLN A 136 3.78 -13.50 -0.60
C GLN A 136 3.56 -12.73 -1.91
N LEU A 137 2.45 -11.99 -2.04
CA LEU A 137 2.17 -11.17 -3.20
C LEU A 137 3.28 -10.15 -3.47
N GLN A 138 3.77 -9.47 -2.43
CA GLN A 138 4.83 -8.46 -2.55
C GLN A 138 6.17 -9.07 -3.00
N ILE A 139 6.56 -10.20 -2.39
CA ILE A 139 7.81 -10.89 -2.73
C ILE A 139 7.74 -11.46 -4.15
N THR A 140 6.63 -12.11 -4.52
CA THR A 140 6.43 -12.67 -5.85
C THR A 140 6.48 -11.58 -6.93
N GLY A 141 5.85 -10.43 -6.65
CA GLY A 141 5.87 -9.31 -7.60
C GLY A 141 7.25 -8.72 -7.82
N LEU A 142 8.07 -8.60 -6.78
CA LEU A 142 9.47 -8.21 -6.93
C LEU A 142 10.22 -9.22 -7.82
N GLY A 143 10.05 -10.50 -7.55
CA GLY A 143 10.67 -11.56 -8.34
C GLY A 143 10.28 -11.53 -9.81
N LEU A 144 8.99 -11.33 -10.09
CA LEU A 144 8.48 -11.20 -11.44
C LEU A 144 9.05 -9.97 -12.17
N ALA A 145 9.12 -8.83 -11.50
CA ALA A 145 9.69 -7.62 -12.07
C ALA A 145 11.17 -7.81 -12.45
N VAL A 146 11.96 -8.46 -11.60
CA VAL A 146 13.37 -8.78 -11.90
C VAL A 146 13.47 -9.79 -13.04
N GLN A 147 12.64 -10.83 -13.03
CA GLN A 147 12.65 -11.86 -14.08
C GLN A 147 12.30 -11.26 -15.46
N LEU A 148 11.28 -10.40 -15.53
CA LEU A 148 10.91 -9.74 -16.77
C LEU A 148 12.01 -8.79 -17.27
N GLY A 149 12.70 -8.12 -16.35
CA GLY A 149 13.76 -7.20 -16.73
C GLY A 149 15.10 -7.85 -17.09
N THR A 150 15.41 -9.02 -16.52
CA THR A 150 16.67 -9.73 -16.75
C THR A 150 16.56 -10.89 -17.71
N GLY A 151 15.36 -11.45 -17.89
CA GLY A 151 15.13 -12.69 -18.62
C GLY A 151 15.59 -13.95 -17.87
N ASP A 152 16.07 -13.82 -16.62
CA ASP A 152 16.68 -14.91 -15.85
C ASP A 152 15.97 -15.13 -14.50
N LYS A 153 15.51 -16.35 -14.27
CA LYS A 153 14.82 -16.76 -13.05
C LYS A 153 15.76 -16.85 -11.84
N SER A 154 17.02 -17.18 -12.07
CA SER A 154 18.03 -17.27 -10.97
C SER A 154 18.31 -15.90 -10.39
N SER A 155 18.49 -14.88 -11.22
CA SER A 155 18.66 -13.47 -10.81
C SER A 155 17.45 -12.97 -10.03
N SER A 156 16.24 -13.40 -10.39
CA SER A 156 15.00 -13.08 -9.68
C SER A 156 15.04 -13.63 -8.25
N THR A 157 15.37 -14.91 -8.07
CA THR A 157 15.42 -15.55 -6.75
C THR A 157 16.47 -14.91 -5.84
N VAL A 158 17.67 -14.65 -6.36
CA VAL A 158 18.73 -13.98 -5.60
C VAL A 158 18.31 -12.58 -5.16
N SER A 159 17.72 -11.80 -6.05
CA SER A 159 17.23 -10.46 -5.72
C SER A 159 16.12 -10.48 -4.67
N MET A 160 15.20 -11.43 -4.71
CA MET A 160 14.17 -11.59 -3.68
C MET A 160 14.76 -11.88 -2.31
N ILE A 161 15.75 -12.77 -2.23
CA ILE A 161 16.41 -13.13 -0.96
C ILE A 161 17.15 -11.92 -0.41
N ILE A 162 17.94 -11.22 -1.23
CA ILE A 162 18.67 -10.03 -0.82
C ILE A 162 17.70 -8.94 -0.31
N ALA A 163 16.65 -8.65 -1.06
CA ALA A 163 15.66 -7.65 -0.66
C ALA A 163 14.99 -8.02 0.66
N PHE A 164 14.56 -9.28 0.82
CA PHE A 164 13.94 -9.75 2.04
C PHE A 164 14.87 -9.59 3.26
N VAL A 165 16.11 -10.04 3.16
CA VAL A 165 17.09 -9.95 4.26
C VAL A 165 17.35 -8.48 4.62
N LEU A 166 17.55 -7.60 3.63
CA LEU A 166 17.82 -6.20 3.88
C LEU A 166 16.60 -5.48 4.50
N VAL A 167 15.38 -5.76 4.03
CA VAL A 167 14.16 -5.18 4.59
C VAL A 167 13.98 -5.63 6.04
N VAL A 168 14.10 -6.91 6.32
CA VAL A 168 14.01 -7.43 7.70
C VAL A 168 15.07 -6.78 8.58
N ALA A 169 16.31 -6.68 8.12
CA ALA A 169 17.39 -6.09 8.89
C ALA A 169 17.13 -4.63 9.24
N PHE A 170 16.72 -3.78 8.27
CA PHE A 170 16.48 -2.37 8.58
C PHE A 170 15.20 -2.14 9.40
N VAL A 171 14.16 -2.96 9.22
CA VAL A 171 12.93 -2.86 10.01
C VAL A 171 13.19 -3.23 11.47
N LEU A 172 13.92 -4.31 11.72
CA LEU A 172 14.33 -4.68 13.08
C LEU A 172 15.20 -3.60 13.73
N TRP A 173 16.07 -2.96 12.94
CA TRP A 173 16.97 -1.91 13.41
C TRP A 173 16.28 -0.58 13.67
N ALA A 174 15.48 -0.09 12.74
CA ALA A 174 14.97 1.27 12.73
C ALA A 174 13.46 1.38 13.03
N GLY A 175 12.74 0.25 13.04
CA GLY A 175 11.30 0.23 13.26
C GLY A 175 10.53 1.07 12.24
N ILE A 176 9.40 1.61 12.66
CA ILE A 176 8.51 2.41 11.78
C ILE A 176 9.17 3.68 11.22
N ARG A 177 10.19 4.23 11.89
CA ARG A 177 10.92 5.39 11.35
C ARG A 177 11.73 5.05 10.12
N GLY A 178 12.32 3.85 10.09
CA GLY A 178 12.99 3.35 8.88
C GLY A 178 12.01 3.18 7.74
N VAL A 179 10.84 2.62 8.01
CA VAL A 179 9.77 2.49 7.03
C VAL A 179 9.30 3.86 6.52
N ALA A 180 9.12 4.85 7.40
CA ALA A 180 8.76 6.20 7.01
C ALA A 180 9.81 6.86 6.10
N SER A 181 11.11 6.70 6.42
CA SER A 181 12.20 7.24 5.59
C SER A 181 12.22 6.64 4.20
N THR A 182 12.02 5.33 4.08
CA THR A 182 11.95 4.66 2.76
C THR A 182 10.71 5.04 1.98
N SER A 183 9.57 5.25 2.66
CA SER A 183 8.31 5.61 2.01
C SER A 183 8.39 6.95 1.28
N TYR A 184 9.04 7.96 1.83
CA TYR A 184 9.23 9.24 1.15
C TYR A 184 9.86 9.07 -0.24
N PHE A 185 10.93 8.30 -0.30
CA PHE A 185 11.65 8.08 -1.55
C PHE A 185 10.90 7.17 -2.51
N LYS A 186 10.41 6.03 -1.99
CA LYS A 186 9.67 5.04 -2.76
C LYS A 186 8.45 5.66 -3.43
N ASP A 187 7.62 6.35 -2.67
CA ASP A 187 6.34 6.85 -3.16
C ASP A 187 6.52 8.04 -4.11
N ALA A 188 7.55 8.88 -3.90
CA ALA A 188 7.90 9.92 -4.86
C ALA A 188 8.28 9.34 -6.23
N ILE A 189 9.14 8.31 -6.26
CA ILE A 189 9.49 7.61 -7.50
C ILE A 189 8.26 6.96 -8.12
N MET A 190 7.44 6.27 -7.32
CA MET A 190 6.24 5.59 -7.83
C MET A 190 5.26 6.57 -8.48
N LEU A 191 5.05 7.75 -7.90
CA LEU A 191 4.20 8.79 -8.50
C LEU A 191 4.76 9.26 -9.85
N VAL A 192 6.07 9.50 -9.94
CA VAL A 192 6.71 9.88 -11.20
C VAL A 192 6.55 8.78 -12.24
N VAL A 193 6.84 7.54 -11.88
CA VAL A 193 6.71 6.37 -12.78
C VAL A 193 5.27 6.21 -13.26
N LEU A 194 4.27 6.33 -12.39
CA LEU A 194 2.85 6.25 -12.77
C LEU A 194 2.48 7.33 -13.79
N ILE A 195 2.90 8.58 -13.56
CA ILE A 195 2.64 9.68 -14.50
C ILE A 195 3.27 9.38 -15.85
N VAL A 196 4.53 8.93 -15.86
CA VAL A 196 5.25 8.57 -17.09
C VAL A 196 4.54 7.43 -17.81
N LEU A 197 4.15 6.36 -17.13
CA LEU A 197 3.46 5.21 -17.74
C LEU A 197 2.12 5.59 -18.35
N VAL A 198 1.30 6.39 -17.64
CA VAL A 198 -0.02 6.83 -18.12
C VAL A 198 0.09 7.68 -19.38
N ILE A 199 1.19 8.41 -19.58
CA ILE A 199 1.42 9.24 -20.77
C ILE A 199 2.14 8.45 -21.85
N ALA A 200 3.26 7.80 -21.50
CA ALA A 200 4.18 7.21 -22.46
C ALA A 200 3.60 5.96 -23.15
N ILE A 201 2.90 5.10 -22.41
CA ILE A 201 2.33 3.86 -22.98
C ILE A 201 1.26 4.19 -24.04
N PRO A 202 0.23 4.98 -23.77
CA PRO A 202 -0.75 5.34 -24.78
C PRO A 202 -0.12 6.11 -25.96
N ALA A 203 0.80 7.04 -25.69
CA ALA A 203 1.46 7.81 -26.74
C ALA A 203 2.26 6.91 -27.69
N HIS A 204 2.99 5.93 -27.15
CA HIS A 204 3.84 5.03 -27.95
C HIS A 204 3.05 4.00 -28.77
N PHE A 205 2.03 3.38 -28.18
CA PHE A 205 1.33 2.24 -28.80
C PHE A 205 0.08 2.62 -29.60
N THR A 206 -0.54 3.75 -29.31
CA THR A 206 -1.84 4.12 -29.90
C THR A 206 -1.92 5.57 -30.38
N GLY A 207 -0.92 6.41 -30.07
CA GLY A 207 -0.95 7.83 -30.39
C GLY A 207 -1.61 8.72 -29.33
N GLY A 208 -2.01 8.14 -28.18
CA GLY A 208 -2.54 8.91 -27.05
C GLY A 208 -3.67 8.18 -26.31
N ILE A 209 -4.10 8.76 -25.19
CA ILE A 209 -5.13 8.16 -24.32
C ILE A 209 -6.46 8.00 -25.07
N GLY A 210 -6.93 9.04 -25.79
CA GLY A 210 -8.18 8.98 -26.57
C GLY A 210 -8.14 7.87 -27.63
N ALA A 211 -7.08 7.84 -28.43
CA ALA A 211 -6.87 6.82 -29.45
C ALA A 211 -6.78 5.38 -28.87
N THR A 212 -6.32 5.24 -27.62
CA THR A 212 -6.36 3.94 -26.92
C THR A 212 -7.79 3.46 -26.71
N PHE A 213 -8.67 4.33 -26.21
CA PHE A 213 -10.07 3.98 -26.00
C PHE A 213 -10.82 3.74 -27.32
N ASP A 214 -10.56 4.54 -28.37
CA ASP A 214 -11.13 4.34 -29.69
C ASP A 214 -10.72 2.96 -30.27
N LYS A 215 -9.47 2.59 -30.10
CA LYS A 215 -8.96 1.27 -30.52
C LYS A 215 -9.62 0.14 -29.73
N ILE A 216 -9.78 0.28 -28.41
CA ILE A 216 -10.46 -0.72 -27.57
C ILE A 216 -11.93 -0.86 -28.01
N LEU A 217 -12.63 0.26 -28.24
CA LEU A 217 -14.00 0.24 -28.75
C LEU A 217 -14.14 -0.50 -30.08
N ALA A 218 -13.16 -0.33 -30.97
CA ALA A 218 -13.18 -0.96 -32.28
C ALA A 218 -12.81 -2.46 -32.24
N THR A 219 -11.89 -2.87 -31.35
CA THR A 219 -11.35 -4.25 -31.34
C THR A 219 -11.92 -5.12 -30.24
N HIS A 220 -12.20 -4.56 -29.07
CA HIS A 220 -12.65 -5.28 -27.86
C HIS A 220 -13.67 -4.46 -27.05
N PRO A 221 -14.86 -4.15 -27.62
CA PRO A 221 -15.87 -3.29 -26.98
C PRO A 221 -16.37 -3.86 -25.64
N ASP A 222 -16.29 -5.17 -25.44
CA ASP A 222 -16.70 -5.84 -24.22
C ASP A 222 -15.80 -5.49 -23.03
N MET A 223 -14.55 -5.11 -23.27
CA MET A 223 -13.64 -4.64 -22.20
C MET A 223 -14.10 -3.34 -21.53
N LEU A 224 -14.95 -2.55 -22.19
CA LEU A 224 -15.51 -1.31 -21.68
C LEU A 224 -16.90 -1.49 -21.04
N LYS A 225 -17.35 -2.72 -20.86
CA LYS A 225 -18.62 -3.08 -20.21
C LYS A 225 -18.38 -4.12 -19.12
N ILE A 226 -19.20 -4.10 -18.08
CA ILE A 226 -19.27 -5.22 -17.15
C ILE A 226 -20.14 -6.29 -17.81
N HIS A 227 -19.59 -7.45 -18.05
CA HIS A 227 -20.27 -8.57 -18.71
C HIS A 227 -20.47 -9.76 -17.79
N SER A 228 -21.29 -10.72 -18.19
CA SER A 228 -21.51 -11.95 -17.44
C SER A 228 -20.24 -12.82 -17.38
N GLY A 229 -20.00 -13.47 -16.28
CA GLY A 229 -18.85 -14.36 -16.05
C GLY A 229 -18.14 -14.07 -14.73
N THR A 230 -16.86 -14.39 -14.66
CA THR A 230 -16.07 -14.23 -13.41
C THR A 230 -15.98 -12.79 -12.95
N TYR A 231 -15.97 -11.82 -13.85
CA TYR A 231 -15.79 -10.39 -13.57
C TYR A 231 -17.09 -9.61 -13.83
N ASP A 232 -18.18 -10.12 -13.30
CA ASP A 232 -19.51 -9.54 -13.47
C ASP A 232 -19.80 -8.36 -12.50
N THR A 233 -21.03 -7.90 -12.51
CA THR A 233 -21.52 -6.84 -11.62
C THR A 233 -21.38 -7.22 -10.14
N SER A 234 -21.58 -8.51 -9.81
CA SER A 234 -21.43 -9.00 -8.44
C SER A 234 -19.99 -8.91 -7.98
N PHE A 235 -19.04 -9.31 -8.83
CA PHE A 235 -17.61 -9.16 -8.57
C PHE A 235 -17.24 -7.69 -8.33
N PHE A 236 -17.72 -6.77 -9.19
CA PHE A 236 -17.41 -5.34 -9.05
C PHE A 236 -17.87 -4.79 -7.69
N PHE A 237 -19.14 -4.97 -7.36
CA PHE A 237 -19.70 -4.42 -6.11
C PHE A 237 -19.18 -5.14 -4.88
N SER A 238 -19.06 -6.46 -4.89
CA SER A 238 -18.53 -7.20 -3.73
C SER A 238 -17.07 -6.86 -3.46
N SER A 239 -16.24 -6.75 -4.50
CA SER A 239 -14.83 -6.34 -4.36
C SER A 239 -14.71 -4.90 -3.86
N MET A 240 -15.54 -3.98 -4.38
CA MET A 240 -15.56 -2.59 -3.92
C MET A 240 -15.96 -2.49 -2.44
N VAL A 241 -17.04 -3.17 -2.03
CA VAL A 241 -17.52 -3.13 -0.65
C VAL A 241 -16.53 -3.81 0.29
N ALA A 242 -16.07 -5.02 -0.04
CA ALA A 242 -15.11 -5.76 0.79
C ALA A 242 -13.80 -4.98 0.98
N SER A 243 -13.25 -4.39 -0.10
CA SER A 243 -12.04 -3.58 -0.02
C SER A 243 -12.26 -2.29 0.78
N THR A 244 -13.41 -1.61 0.59
CA THR A 244 -13.76 -0.42 1.37
C THR A 244 -13.83 -0.73 2.86
N LEU A 245 -14.54 -1.79 3.24
CA LEU A 245 -14.66 -2.19 4.65
C LEU A 245 -13.32 -2.66 5.22
N GLY A 246 -12.52 -3.39 4.43
CA GLY A 246 -11.19 -3.84 4.83
C GLY A 246 -10.27 -2.68 5.23
N VAL A 247 -10.25 -1.62 4.43
CA VAL A 247 -9.44 -0.42 4.72
C VAL A 247 -10.07 0.43 5.83
N LEU A 248 -11.40 0.64 5.79
CA LEU A 248 -12.13 1.44 6.77
C LEU A 248 -11.97 0.91 8.20
N PHE A 249 -12.10 -0.39 8.38
CA PHE A 249 -11.95 -1.02 9.69
C PHE A 249 -10.50 -1.43 10.00
N MET A 250 -9.57 -1.09 9.10
CA MET A 250 -8.15 -1.42 9.25
C MET A 250 -7.96 -2.89 9.65
N THR A 251 -8.57 -3.81 8.89
CA THR A 251 -8.56 -5.25 9.19
C THR A 251 -7.16 -5.86 9.15
N LEU A 252 -6.25 -5.25 8.38
CA LEU A 252 -4.86 -5.68 8.32
C LEU A 252 -4.02 -4.98 9.41
N PRO A 253 -3.31 -5.75 10.24
CA PRO A 253 -2.63 -5.22 11.42
C PRO A 253 -1.54 -4.19 11.10
N HIS A 254 -0.92 -4.26 9.91
CA HIS A 254 0.14 -3.33 9.50
C HIS A 254 -0.36 -1.89 9.23
N GLN A 255 -1.66 -1.67 9.08
CA GLN A 255 -2.25 -0.34 8.91
C GLN A 255 -2.31 0.45 10.22
N TRP A 256 -2.38 -0.24 11.36
CA TRP A 256 -2.52 0.38 12.69
C TRP A 256 -1.33 1.22 13.11
N PRO A 257 -0.08 0.77 12.95
CA PRO A 257 1.07 1.58 13.33
C PRO A 257 1.11 2.94 12.63
N ALA A 258 0.71 3.03 11.37
CA ALA A 258 0.65 4.29 10.64
C ALA A 258 -0.36 5.26 11.27
N LEU A 259 -1.56 4.80 11.63
CA LEU A 259 -2.56 5.63 12.33
C LEU A 259 -2.09 6.02 13.73
N LEU A 260 -1.58 5.06 14.50
CA LEU A 260 -1.20 5.27 15.90
C LEU A 260 0.07 6.11 16.06
N SER A 261 0.89 6.25 15.00
CA SER A 261 2.10 7.07 15.01
C SER A 261 1.85 8.57 14.87
N ALA A 262 0.62 8.98 14.58
CA ALA A 262 0.26 10.38 14.45
C ALA A 262 0.55 11.21 15.72
N GLU A 263 1.02 12.44 15.53
CA GLU A 263 1.26 13.40 16.62
C GLU A 263 -0.04 13.95 17.24
N SER A 264 -1.14 13.92 16.49
CA SER A 264 -2.41 14.49 16.95
C SER A 264 -3.62 14.01 16.15
N PRO A 265 -4.86 14.11 16.69
CA PRO A 265 -6.08 13.86 15.94
C PRO A 265 -6.26 14.76 14.70
N LYS A 266 -5.68 15.98 14.75
CA LYS A 266 -5.66 16.90 13.59
C LYS A 266 -4.76 16.37 12.48
N ALA A 267 -3.60 15.79 12.82
CA ALA A 267 -2.71 15.17 11.83
C ALA A 267 -3.41 14.01 11.13
N VAL A 268 -4.14 13.16 11.87
CA VAL A 268 -4.96 12.09 11.34
C VAL A 268 -6.00 12.61 10.34
N ARG A 269 -6.79 13.62 10.72
CA ARG A 269 -7.80 14.18 9.80
C ARG A 269 -7.19 14.81 8.56
N ARG A 270 -6.11 15.60 8.72
CA ARG A 270 -5.42 16.25 7.59
C ARG A 270 -4.89 15.22 6.59
N ASN A 271 -4.34 14.13 7.08
CA ASN A 271 -3.88 13.04 6.23
C ASN A 271 -5.00 12.51 5.33
N TYR A 272 -6.17 12.22 5.89
CA TYR A 272 -7.30 11.70 5.10
C TYR A 272 -7.93 12.72 4.14
N VAL A 273 -7.82 14.01 4.42
CA VAL A 273 -8.23 15.07 3.48
C VAL A 273 -7.27 15.17 2.29
N PHE A 274 -5.96 15.08 2.52
CA PHE A 274 -4.98 15.06 1.43
C PHE A 274 -5.16 13.85 0.52
N TYR A 275 -5.49 12.70 1.08
CA TYR A 275 -5.84 11.51 0.29
C TYR A 275 -7.08 11.74 -0.58
N ARG A 276 -8.10 12.40 -0.05
CA ARG A 276 -9.30 12.77 -0.80
C ARG A 276 -9.00 13.69 -1.97
N CYS A 277 -8.15 14.70 -1.78
CA CYS A 277 -7.78 15.65 -2.83
C CYS A 277 -6.95 15.01 -3.95
N THR A 278 -6.04 14.09 -3.65
CA THR A 278 -5.26 13.40 -4.67
C THR A 278 -6.09 12.42 -5.48
N ALA A 279 -7.01 11.70 -4.87
CA ALA A 279 -7.91 10.78 -5.58
C ALA A 279 -8.99 11.51 -6.39
N SER A 280 -9.55 12.63 -5.89
CA SER A 280 -10.65 13.35 -6.55
C SER A 280 -10.22 14.29 -7.67
N ARG A 281 -8.95 14.74 -7.72
CA ARG A 281 -8.46 15.57 -8.84
C ARG A 281 -8.46 14.85 -10.18
N TRP A 282 -8.51 13.53 -10.19
CA TRP A 282 -8.65 12.73 -11.41
C TRP A 282 -10.09 12.54 -11.87
N LEU A 283 -11.08 12.80 -10.98
CA LEU A 283 -12.51 12.66 -11.28
C LEU A 283 -13.23 13.98 -11.61
N CYS A 284 -12.58 15.13 -11.44
CA CYS A 284 -13.18 16.46 -11.64
C CYS A 284 -12.63 17.22 -12.87
N ARG A 285 -12.08 16.50 -13.86
CA ARG A 285 -11.80 17.08 -15.19
C ARG A 285 -12.36 16.22 -16.29
#